data_223eb137bb20ce3aa9ba913bb6328d27
#
_entry.id   223eb137bb20ce3aa9ba913bb6328d27
#
_cell.length_a   1.000
_cell.length_b   1.000
_cell.length_c   1.000
_cell.angle_alpha   90.00
_cell.angle_beta   90.00
_cell.angle_gamma   90.00
#
_symmetry.space_group_name_H-M   'P 1'
#
loop_
_entity.id
_entity.type
_entity.pdbx_description
1 polymer ?
#
loop_
_entity_poly.entity_id
_entity_poly.type
_entity_poly.pdbx_seq_one_letter_code
_entity_poly.pdbx_strand_id
1 'polypeptide(L)'
;SMAEYCISCCSTADLTKEYFDKRGIHFVCFHYALGGTDYIDDLGQTMPPSELYRRMLAGEEVKTSQVSIGEYADFFRKMFEEGKDILHLTLSSGISGSYNSACIAAEQVKEEYPNRKIYVVDSLAASSGYGLLVDTLADRRDAGESIDELYAWVCENKKKLQHWFFTSDLTFFIRGGRVSKAAGFFGGMLGICPLLNVDYEGHLTAREKVRTKKKVIQRIVQKMEENAEGGLAYSGKCYICQSECMDDAKAVAMLVESRFPNLNGKVEIYPIGATIGSHTGPGTVALFFWGKERVD
;
A
#
# COMPACT_ATOMS: atom_id res chain seq x y z
N SER A 1 29.00 6.89 4.04
CA SER A 1 29.23 5.48 3.74
C SER A 1 27.96 4.84 3.20
N MET A 2 28.14 3.91 2.29
CA MET A 2 27.00 3.15 1.77
C MET A 2 26.42 2.26 2.85
N ALA A 3 25.10 2.20 2.91
CA ALA A 3 24.41 1.30 3.82
C ALA A 3 24.74 -0.15 3.49
N GLU A 4 25.08 -0.95 4.51
CA GLU A 4 25.37 -2.38 4.38
C GLU A 4 24.12 -3.23 4.42
N TYR A 5 22.98 -2.63 4.18
CA TYR A 5 21.69 -3.30 4.14
C TYR A 5 20.86 -2.77 3.00
N CYS A 6 19.86 -3.53 2.61
CA CYS A 6 18.87 -3.08 1.65
C CYS A 6 17.47 -3.08 2.25
N ILE A 7 16.65 -2.17 1.75
CA ILE A 7 15.23 -2.13 2.02
C ILE A 7 14.55 -2.85 0.86
N SER A 8 13.60 -3.71 1.18
CA SER A 8 12.82 -4.43 0.18
C SER A 8 11.34 -4.46 0.54
N CYS A 9 10.51 -4.70 -0.46
CA CYS A 9 9.08 -4.75 -0.31
C CYS A 9 8.46 -5.64 -1.39
N CYS A 10 7.13 -5.67 -1.45
CA CYS A 10 6.41 -6.35 -2.52
C CYS A 10 5.91 -5.34 -3.56
N SER A 11 5.56 -5.82 -4.75
CA SER A 11 4.98 -4.97 -5.80
C SER A 11 3.71 -4.26 -5.35
N THR A 12 3.02 -4.79 -4.34
CA THR A 12 1.80 -4.21 -3.75
C THR A 12 2.01 -2.89 -3.00
N ALA A 13 3.24 -2.39 -2.93
CA ALA A 13 3.52 -1.04 -2.45
C ALA A 13 3.08 0.03 -3.47
N ASP A 14 2.78 -0.38 -4.71
CA ASP A 14 2.19 0.46 -5.75
C ASP A 14 2.92 1.79 -5.97
N LEU A 15 4.24 1.73 -5.96
CA LEU A 15 5.10 2.80 -6.46
C LEU A 15 5.57 2.43 -7.87
N THR A 16 6.37 3.26 -8.51
CA THR A 16 6.83 2.98 -9.87
C THR A 16 8.14 2.20 -9.90
N LYS A 17 8.38 1.48 -11.00
CA LYS A 17 9.67 0.81 -11.24
C LYS A 17 10.82 1.83 -11.19
N GLU A 18 10.62 3.00 -11.78
CA GLU A 18 11.60 4.10 -11.76
C GLU A 18 11.93 4.55 -10.35
N TYR A 19 10.92 4.66 -9.49
CA TYR A 19 11.10 5.03 -8.09
C TYR A 19 11.98 4.01 -7.37
N PHE A 20 11.65 2.72 -7.49
CA PHE A 20 12.41 1.67 -6.83
C PHE A 20 13.86 1.61 -7.31
N ASP A 21 14.07 1.73 -8.61
CA ASP A 21 15.41 1.76 -9.17
C ASP A 21 16.22 2.95 -8.64
N LYS A 22 15.63 4.13 -8.64
CA LYS A 22 16.26 5.36 -8.18
C LYS A 22 16.64 5.29 -6.69
N ARG A 23 15.79 4.71 -5.87
CA ARG A 23 16.02 4.63 -4.42
C ARG A 23 16.77 3.37 -4.01
N GLY A 24 17.09 2.49 -4.94
CA GLY A 24 17.79 1.23 -4.63
C GLY A 24 16.95 0.28 -3.78
N ILE A 25 15.66 0.26 -3.98
CA ILE A 25 14.72 -0.61 -3.25
C ILE A 25 14.43 -1.83 -4.09
N HIS A 26 14.62 -3.01 -3.52
CA HIS A 26 14.30 -4.28 -4.17
C HIS A 26 12.84 -4.61 -3.93
N PHE A 27 12.18 -5.22 -4.92
CA PHE A 27 10.81 -5.66 -4.75
C PHE A 27 10.59 -7.05 -5.33
N VAL A 28 9.69 -7.79 -4.71
CA VAL A 28 9.24 -9.11 -5.15
C VAL A 28 7.77 -9.02 -5.54
N CYS A 29 7.39 -9.75 -6.59
CA CYS A 29 6.09 -9.56 -7.23
C CYS A 29 5.03 -10.53 -6.73
N PHE A 30 3.83 -10.01 -6.49
CA PHE A 30 2.62 -10.80 -6.40
C PHE A 30 2.23 -11.29 -7.81
N HIS A 31 1.25 -12.18 -7.87
CA HIS A 31 0.76 -12.78 -9.10
C HIS A 31 -0.74 -12.63 -9.20
N TYR A 32 -1.26 -12.68 -10.41
CA TYR A 32 -2.70 -12.72 -10.65
C TYR A 32 -3.00 -13.53 -11.90
N ALA A 33 -4.18 -14.15 -11.91
CA ALA A 33 -4.71 -14.83 -13.08
C ALA A 33 -5.91 -14.03 -13.60
N LEU A 34 -5.95 -13.80 -14.90
CA LEU A 34 -7.00 -13.04 -15.55
C LEU A 34 -7.44 -13.81 -16.81
N GLY A 35 -8.72 -14.18 -16.86
CA GLY A 35 -9.24 -14.96 -17.95
C GLY A 35 -8.51 -16.30 -18.15
N GLY A 36 -8.02 -16.90 -17.08
CA GLY A 36 -7.29 -18.18 -17.12
C GLY A 36 -5.81 -18.06 -17.46
N THR A 37 -5.28 -16.87 -17.68
CA THR A 37 -3.86 -16.63 -17.96
C THR A 37 -3.17 -16.05 -16.73
N ASP A 38 -1.99 -16.56 -16.40
CA ASP A 38 -1.21 -16.09 -15.27
C ASP A 38 -0.32 -14.90 -15.64
N TYR A 39 -0.31 -13.91 -14.77
CA TYR A 39 0.49 -12.69 -14.91
C TYR A 39 1.22 -12.39 -13.61
N ILE A 40 2.29 -11.60 -13.73
CA ILE A 40 3.05 -11.08 -12.61
C ILE A 40 2.64 -9.63 -12.39
N ASP A 41 2.37 -9.27 -11.13
CA ASP A 41 2.18 -7.86 -10.78
C ASP A 41 3.56 -7.19 -10.70
N ASP A 42 4.02 -6.71 -11.85
CA ASP A 42 5.34 -6.13 -12.05
C ASP A 42 5.30 -4.59 -12.16
N LEU A 43 4.45 -3.96 -11.41
CA LEU A 43 4.25 -2.50 -11.39
C LEU A 43 3.69 -1.97 -12.72
N GLY A 44 2.89 -2.78 -13.40
CA GLY A 44 2.22 -2.40 -14.64
C GLY A 44 3.09 -2.46 -15.88
N GLN A 45 4.28 -3.03 -15.81
CA GLN A 45 5.19 -3.12 -16.96
C GLN A 45 4.66 -4.07 -18.05
N THR A 46 4.19 -5.25 -17.68
CA THR A 46 3.64 -6.23 -18.63
C THR A 46 2.19 -5.89 -18.99
N MET A 47 1.36 -5.56 -18.00
CA MET A 47 -0.02 -5.17 -18.21
C MET A 47 -0.30 -3.85 -17.47
N PRO A 48 -0.59 -2.77 -18.21
CA PRO A 48 -0.98 -1.50 -17.56
C PRO A 48 -2.26 -1.69 -16.73
N PRO A 49 -2.39 -1.02 -15.58
CA PRO A 49 -3.59 -1.12 -14.75
C PRO A 49 -4.89 -0.81 -15.50
N SER A 50 -4.88 0.14 -16.43
CA SER A 50 -6.04 0.48 -17.25
C SER A 50 -6.58 -0.71 -18.03
N GLU A 51 -5.69 -1.55 -18.57
CA GLU A 51 -6.08 -2.76 -19.30
C GLU A 51 -6.73 -3.79 -18.37
N LEU A 52 -6.18 -3.98 -17.18
CA LEU A 52 -6.76 -4.86 -16.16
C LEU A 52 -8.18 -4.41 -15.83
N TYR A 53 -8.38 -3.12 -15.52
CA TYR A 53 -9.70 -2.60 -15.16
C TYR A 53 -10.70 -2.72 -16.30
N ARG A 54 -10.27 -2.46 -17.52
CA ARG A 54 -11.11 -2.65 -18.71
C ARG A 54 -11.62 -4.10 -18.81
N ARG A 55 -10.75 -5.06 -18.61
CA ARG A 55 -11.08 -6.49 -18.68
C ARG A 55 -11.97 -6.92 -17.53
N MET A 56 -11.72 -6.41 -16.31
CA MET A 56 -12.59 -6.65 -15.15
C MET A 56 -14.00 -6.14 -15.38
N LEU A 57 -14.13 -4.94 -15.95
CA LEU A 57 -15.43 -4.36 -16.28
C LEU A 57 -16.15 -5.13 -17.40
N ALA A 58 -15.39 -5.78 -18.28
CA ALA A 58 -15.94 -6.65 -19.30
C ALA A 58 -16.37 -8.03 -18.77
N GLY A 59 -16.18 -8.28 -17.47
CA GLY A 59 -16.63 -9.52 -16.82
C GLY A 59 -15.58 -10.60 -16.69
N GLU A 60 -14.34 -10.36 -17.06
CA GLU A 60 -13.28 -11.36 -16.87
C GLU A 60 -12.98 -11.54 -15.40
N GLU A 61 -12.89 -12.79 -14.97
CA GLU A 61 -12.58 -13.12 -13.59
C GLU A 61 -11.08 -12.91 -13.32
N VAL A 62 -10.76 -12.29 -12.19
CA VAL A 62 -9.39 -12.09 -11.73
C VAL A 62 -9.20 -12.77 -10.38
N LYS A 63 -8.06 -13.45 -10.20
CA LYS A 63 -7.66 -14.04 -8.92
C LYS A 63 -6.22 -13.66 -8.64
N THR A 64 -5.96 -13.21 -7.44
CA THR A 64 -4.60 -12.86 -7.02
C THR A 64 -3.98 -14.00 -6.21
N SER A 65 -2.65 -14.06 -6.22
CA SER A 65 -1.90 -14.95 -5.35
C SER A 65 -0.67 -14.22 -4.80
N GLN A 66 -0.38 -14.52 -3.55
CA GLN A 66 0.74 -13.91 -2.85
C GLN A 66 2.07 -14.47 -3.34
N VAL A 67 3.16 -13.85 -2.93
CA VAL A 67 4.51 -14.37 -3.13
C VAL A 67 4.64 -15.68 -2.36
N SER A 68 5.07 -16.73 -3.03
CA SER A 68 5.25 -18.03 -2.39
C SER A 68 6.48 -18.03 -1.48
N ILE A 69 6.54 -19.01 -0.55
CA ILE A 69 7.70 -19.20 0.32
C ILE A 69 8.97 -19.40 -0.52
N GLY A 70 8.89 -20.21 -1.59
CA GLY A 70 10.03 -20.45 -2.48
C GLY A 70 10.51 -19.18 -3.19
N GLU A 71 9.60 -18.38 -3.69
CA GLU A 71 9.95 -17.10 -4.31
C GLU A 71 10.60 -16.15 -3.31
N TYR A 72 10.05 -16.07 -2.10
CA TYR A 72 10.64 -15.26 -1.04
C TYR A 72 12.04 -15.75 -0.66
N ALA A 73 12.23 -17.06 -0.54
CA ALA A 73 13.54 -17.63 -0.21
C ALA A 73 14.59 -17.27 -1.26
N ASP A 74 14.25 -17.39 -2.54
CA ASP A 74 15.15 -17.04 -3.64
C ASP A 74 15.44 -15.52 -3.63
N PHE A 75 14.45 -14.71 -3.36
CA PHE A 75 14.57 -13.26 -3.29
C PHE A 75 15.52 -12.84 -2.15
N PHE A 76 15.34 -13.37 -0.96
CA PHE A 76 16.21 -13.08 0.19
C PHE A 76 17.62 -13.62 0.00
N ARG A 77 17.75 -14.83 -0.55
CA ARG A 77 19.04 -15.44 -0.81
C ARG A 77 19.89 -14.58 -1.75
N LYS A 78 19.26 -14.05 -2.80
CA LYS A 78 19.95 -13.18 -3.76
C LYS A 78 20.54 -11.93 -3.09
N MET A 79 19.77 -11.28 -2.21
CA MET A 79 20.26 -10.11 -1.48
C MET A 79 21.38 -10.48 -0.49
N PHE A 80 21.26 -11.60 0.19
CA PHE A 80 22.33 -12.09 1.08
C PHE A 80 23.61 -12.43 0.32
N GLU A 81 23.51 -13.00 -0.87
CA GLU A 81 24.67 -13.27 -1.75
C GLU A 81 25.38 -11.99 -2.16
N GLU A 82 24.68 -10.88 -2.24
CA GLU A 82 25.25 -9.55 -2.49
C GLU A 82 25.94 -8.95 -1.27
N GLY A 83 25.93 -9.65 -0.13
CA GLY A 83 26.57 -9.21 1.11
C GLY A 83 25.76 -8.18 1.89
N LYS A 84 24.45 -8.13 1.71
CA LYS A 84 23.58 -7.15 2.36
C LYS A 84 22.72 -7.79 3.44
N ASP A 85 22.54 -7.07 4.54
CA ASP A 85 21.46 -7.37 5.48
C ASP A 85 20.14 -6.85 4.88
N ILE A 86 19.02 -7.34 5.35
CA ILE A 86 17.71 -7.08 4.72
C ILE A 86 16.71 -6.52 5.72
N LEU A 87 16.08 -5.41 5.36
CA LEU A 87 14.86 -4.94 6.01
C LEU A 87 13.73 -5.05 4.98
N HIS A 88 12.89 -6.04 5.15
CA HIS A 88 11.78 -6.34 4.24
C HIS A 88 10.44 -5.96 4.86
N LEU A 89 9.62 -5.23 4.10
CA LEU A 89 8.26 -4.89 4.52
C LEU A 89 7.27 -5.66 3.66
N THR A 90 6.26 -6.21 4.30
CA THR A 90 5.20 -6.96 3.60
C THR A 90 3.91 -6.15 3.55
N LEU A 91 3.02 -6.52 2.63
CA LEU A 91 1.63 -6.10 2.63
C LEU A 91 1.00 -6.50 3.97
N SER A 92 0.03 -5.73 4.47
CA SER A 92 -0.63 -6.00 5.74
C SER A 92 -1.07 -7.45 5.90
N SER A 93 -0.73 -8.04 7.04
CA SER A 93 -1.19 -9.38 7.41
C SER A 93 -2.70 -9.45 7.60
N GLY A 94 -3.37 -8.31 7.75
CA GLY A 94 -4.82 -8.24 7.84
C GLY A 94 -5.53 -8.56 6.53
N ILE A 95 -4.82 -8.52 5.40
CA ILE A 95 -5.40 -8.73 4.06
C ILE A 95 -4.65 -9.76 3.22
N SER A 96 -3.51 -10.27 3.68
CA SER A 96 -2.70 -11.24 2.92
C SER A 96 -1.92 -12.15 3.85
N GLY A 97 -1.65 -13.36 3.40
CA GLY A 97 -0.74 -14.29 4.08
C GLY A 97 0.74 -14.08 3.77
N SER A 98 1.11 -13.04 3.02
CA SER A 98 2.49 -12.85 2.58
C SER A 98 3.48 -12.58 3.72
N TYR A 99 3.04 -11.95 4.80
CA TYR A 99 3.89 -11.75 5.98
C TYR A 99 4.35 -13.09 6.56
N ASN A 100 3.41 -14.01 6.76
CA ASN A 100 3.74 -15.35 7.28
C ASN A 100 4.70 -16.09 6.33
N SER A 101 4.45 -16.05 5.03
CA SER A 101 5.30 -16.68 4.02
C SER A 101 6.71 -16.09 4.02
N ALA A 102 6.82 -14.77 4.16
CA ALA A 102 8.11 -14.08 4.24
C ALA A 102 8.89 -14.49 5.50
N CYS A 103 8.22 -14.60 6.64
CA CYS A 103 8.84 -15.02 7.89
C CYS A 103 9.41 -16.45 7.79
N ILE A 104 8.66 -17.37 7.20
CA ILE A 104 9.10 -18.76 7.01
C ILE A 104 10.32 -18.80 6.09
N ALA A 105 10.26 -18.08 4.96
CA ALA A 105 11.38 -18.02 4.02
C ALA A 105 12.63 -17.39 4.65
N ALA A 106 12.45 -16.34 5.44
CA ALA A 106 13.55 -15.65 6.13
C ALA A 106 14.27 -16.60 7.08
N GLU A 107 13.54 -17.41 7.85
CA GLU A 107 14.13 -18.40 8.74
C GLU A 107 14.96 -19.44 7.98
N GLN A 108 14.43 -19.94 6.85
CA GLN A 108 15.13 -20.92 6.01
C GLN A 108 16.44 -20.35 5.47
N VAL A 109 16.40 -19.15 4.91
CA VAL A 109 17.57 -18.53 4.29
C VAL A 109 18.59 -18.08 5.33
N LYS A 110 18.13 -17.64 6.50
CA LYS A 110 19.02 -17.24 7.61
C LYS A 110 19.93 -18.39 8.05
N GLU A 111 19.46 -19.63 8.02
CA GLU A 111 20.28 -20.79 8.34
C GLU A 111 21.44 -20.97 7.37
N GLU A 112 21.25 -20.60 6.10
CA GLU A 112 22.29 -20.67 5.07
C GLU A 112 23.31 -19.52 5.19
N TYR A 113 22.91 -18.40 5.82
CA TYR A 113 23.73 -17.19 5.97
C TYR A 113 23.72 -16.70 7.41
N PRO A 114 24.34 -17.45 8.34
CA PRO A 114 24.21 -17.13 9.77
C PRO A 114 24.82 -15.80 10.19
N ASN A 115 25.68 -15.21 9.36
CA ASN A 115 26.30 -13.92 9.64
C ASN A 115 25.51 -12.73 9.05
N ARG A 116 24.44 -12.98 8.30
CA ARG A 116 23.57 -11.94 7.76
C ARG A 116 22.37 -11.72 8.66
N LYS A 117 21.83 -10.52 8.63
CA LYS A 117 20.65 -10.13 9.41
C LYS A 117 19.48 -9.89 8.48
N ILE A 118 18.30 -10.32 8.89
CA ILE A 118 17.06 -10.02 8.19
C ILE A 118 15.96 -9.67 9.19
N TYR A 119 15.27 -8.57 8.92
CA TYR A 119 14.04 -8.21 9.59
C TYR A 119 12.90 -8.27 8.58
N VAL A 120 11.83 -9.00 8.90
CA VAL A 120 10.59 -9.01 8.16
C VAL A 120 9.58 -8.22 8.97
N VAL A 121 9.06 -7.14 8.41
CA VAL A 121 8.12 -6.24 9.07
C VAL A 121 6.77 -6.33 8.40
N ASP A 122 5.74 -6.63 9.19
CA ASP A 122 4.36 -6.48 8.76
C ASP A 122 4.06 -4.97 8.70
N SER A 123 3.87 -4.45 7.51
CA SER A 123 3.65 -3.01 7.37
C SER A 123 2.31 -2.56 7.96
N LEU A 124 1.34 -3.47 8.06
CA LEU A 124 -0.06 -3.18 8.36
C LEU A 124 -0.64 -2.12 7.42
N ALA A 125 -0.14 -2.08 6.19
CA ALA A 125 -0.43 -1.07 5.20
C ALA A 125 -0.70 -1.72 3.83
N ALA A 126 -1.20 -0.94 2.89
CA ALA A 126 -1.53 -1.41 1.55
C ALA A 126 -1.32 -0.31 0.51
N SER A 127 -1.06 -0.74 -0.75
CA SER A 127 -0.93 0.15 -1.90
C SER A 127 0.09 1.27 -1.63
N SER A 128 -0.15 2.47 -2.14
CA SER A 128 0.84 3.56 -2.03
C SER A 128 0.99 4.10 -0.60
N GLY A 129 0.12 3.71 0.34
CA GLY A 129 0.35 3.93 1.78
C GLY A 129 1.49 3.07 2.30
N TYR A 130 1.50 1.81 1.94
CA TYR A 130 2.62 0.92 2.15
C TYR A 130 3.87 1.49 1.44
N GLY A 131 3.68 2.02 0.23
CA GLY A 131 4.74 2.74 -0.49
C GLY A 131 5.30 3.93 0.28
N LEU A 132 4.44 4.73 0.92
CA LEU A 132 4.87 5.87 1.74
C LEU A 132 5.70 5.42 2.94
N LEU A 133 5.36 4.29 3.53
CA LEU A 133 6.17 3.71 4.60
C LEU A 133 7.57 3.33 4.10
N VAL A 134 7.65 2.68 2.95
CA VAL A 134 8.91 2.32 2.29
C VAL A 134 9.74 3.58 1.99
N ASP A 135 9.10 4.61 1.44
CA ASP A 135 9.74 5.90 1.16
C ASP A 135 10.30 6.55 2.42
N THR A 136 9.56 6.53 3.50
CA THR A 136 10.00 7.09 4.79
C THR A 136 11.23 6.37 5.31
N LEU A 137 11.26 5.04 5.21
CA LEU A 137 12.43 4.27 5.61
C LEU A 137 13.63 4.52 4.71
N ALA A 138 13.40 4.71 3.41
CA ALA A 138 14.46 5.07 2.48
C ALA A 138 15.07 6.45 2.80
N ASP A 139 14.24 7.42 3.17
CA ASP A 139 14.72 8.74 3.61
C ASP A 139 15.60 8.61 4.87
N ARG A 140 15.19 7.80 5.83
CA ARG A 140 15.94 7.59 7.07
C ARG A 140 17.26 6.84 6.82
N ARG A 141 17.25 5.85 5.91
CA ARG A 141 18.47 5.17 5.46
C ARG A 141 19.45 6.18 4.85
N ASP A 142 18.95 7.04 3.96
CA ASP A 142 19.78 8.05 3.29
C ASP A 142 20.33 9.08 4.26
N ALA A 143 19.64 9.30 5.40
CA ALA A 143 20.12 10.13 6.50
C ALA A 143 21.15 9.44 7.39
N GLY A 144 21.48 8.17 7.12
CA GLY A 144 22.54 7.45 7.81
C GLY A 144 22.10 6.53 8.94
N GLU A 145 20.81 6.29 9.12
CA GLU A 145 20.32 5.40 10.17
C GLU A 145 20.67 3.95 9.86
N SER A 146 20.96 3.18 10.90
CA SER A 146 21.27 1.74 10.78
C SER A 146 19.99 0.92 10.55
N ILE A 147 20.16 -0.32 10.12
CA ILE A 147 19.05 -1.26 9.95
C ILE A 147 18.29 -1.46 11.27
N ASP A 148 19.01 -1.54 12.40
CA ASP A 148 18.38 -1.72 13.71
C ASP A 148 17.58 -0.49 14.13
N GLU A 149 18.08 0.71 13.82
CA GLU A 149 17.37 1.96 14.07
C GLU A 149 16.09 2.05 13.21
N LEU A 150 16.16 1.67 11.93
CA LEU A 150 15.01 1.63 11.06
C LEU A 150 13.95 0.63 11.56
N TYR A 151 14.39 -0.56 11.94
CA TYR A 151 13.50 -1.60 12.46
C TYR A 151 12.76 -1.12 13.72
N ALA A 152 13.48 -0.56 14.67
CA ALA A 152 12.89 -0.04 15.90
C ALA A 152 11.88 1.08 15.60
N TRP A 153 12.26 2.00 14.71
CA TRP A 153 11.40 3.11 14.33
C TRP A 153 10.10 2.65 13.66
N VAL A 154 10.20 1.74 12.69
CA VAL A 154 9.01 1.29 11.95
C VAL A 154 8.06 0.50 12.83
N CYS A 155 8.57 -0.34 13.71
CA CYS A 155 7.74 -1.09 14.65
C CYS A 155 6.95 -0.17 15.58
N GLU A 156 7.56 0.93 15.99
CA GLU A 156 6.91 1.92 16.87
C GLU A 156 5.91 2.82 16.12
N ASN A 157 6.19 3.16 14.86
CA ASN A 157 5.46 4.22 14.18
C ASN A 157 4.50 3.78 13.07
N LYS A 158 4.58 2.54 12.58
CA LYS A 158 3.79 2.08 11.41
C LYS A 158 2.28 2.29 11.56
N LYS A 159 1.74 2.20 12.77
CA LYS A 159 0.30 2.39 13.03
C LYS A 159 -0.13 3.85 13.01
N LYS A 160 0.81 4.78 12.91
CA LYS A 160 0.54 6.22 12.76
C LYS A 160 0.40 6.62 11.29
N LEU A 161 0.59 5.69 10.37
CA LEU A 161 0.38 5.94 8.95
C LEU A 161 -1.10 5.72 8.62
N GLN A 162 -1.80 6.83 8.39
CA GLN A 162 -3.23 6.84 8.13
C GLN A 162 -3.52 6.48 6.68
N HIS A 163 -4.53 5.64 6.49
CA HIS A 163 -5.02 5.22 5.18
C HIS A 163 -6.52 5.48 5.16
N TRP A 164 -6.98 6.41 4.34
CA TRP A 164 -8.41 6.65 4.11
C TRP A 164 -8.70 6.48 2.65
N PHE A 165 -9.83 5.88 2.31
CA PHE A 165 -10.18 5.67 0.91
C PHE A 165 -11.69 5.65 0.70
N PHE A 166 -12.09 5.98 -0.51
CA PHE A 166 -13.48 5.86 -0.94
C PHE A 166 -13.55 5.18 -2.31
N THR A 167 -14.71 4.67 -2.64
CA THR A 167 -14.96 4.10 -3.96
C THR A 167 -16.34 4.54 -4.45
N SER A 168 -16.50 4.59 -5.76
CA SER A 168 -17.82 4.81 -6.39
C SER A 168 -18.51 3.50 -6.76
N ASP A 169 -17.81 2.37 -6.64
CA ASP A 169 -18.35 1.03 -6.96
C ASP A 169 -17.84 -0.01 -5.96
N LEU A 170 -18.73 -0.50 -5.11
CA LEU A 170 -18.41 -1.51 -4.09
C LEU A 170 -18.33 -2.94 -4.62
N THR A 171 -18.74 -3.17 -5.87
CA THR A 171 -18.85 -4.51 -6.43
C THR A 171 -17.57 -5.34 -6.22
N PHE A 172 -16.43 -4.76 -6.58
CA PHE A 172 -15.15 -5.46 -6.51
C PHE A 172 -14.63 -5.62 -5.09
N PHE A 173 -14.89 -4.64 -4.21
CA PHE A 173 -14.55 -4.76 -2.78
C PHE A 173 -15.29 -5.92 -2.12
N ILE A 174 -16.59 -6.05 -2.40
CA ILE A 174 -17.41 -7.14 -1.87
C ILE A 174 -16.94 -8.48 -2.43
N ARG A 175 -16.75 -8.54 -3.74
CA ARG A 175 -16.29 -9.73 -4.45
C ARG A 175 -14.89 -10.16 -3.98
N GLY A 176 -14.01 -9.20 -3.72
CA GLY A 176 -12.65 -9.44 -3.24
C GLY A 176 -12.57 -9.97 -1.82
N GLY A 177 -13.60 -9.75 -1.01
CA GLY A 177 -13.75 -10.34 0.32
C GLY A 177 -12.76 -9.87 1.39
N ARG A 178 -12.07 -8.73 1.19
CA ARG A 178 -11.09 -8.21 2.16
C ARG A 178 -11.63 -7.08 3.03
N VAL A 179 -12.87 -6.66 2.80
CA VAL A 179 -13.52 -5.61 3.61
C VAL A 179 -14.49 -6.28 4.58
N SER A 180 -14.28 -6.08 5.88
CA SER A 180 -15.12 -6.62 6.92
C SER A 180 -16.51 -5.98 6.90
N LYS A 181 -17.56 -6.81 6.89
CA LYS A 181 -18.97 -6.38 7.00
C LYS A 181 -19.44 -5.44 5.88
N ALA A 182 -18.71 -5.33 4.76
CA ALA A 182 -19.05 -4.38 3.68
C ALA A 182 -20.44 -4.63 3.12
N ALA A 183 -20.80 -5.88 2.81
CA ALA A 183 -22.10 -6.22 2.23
C ALA A 183 -23.26 -5.85 3.15
N GLY A 184 -23.13 -6.12 4.45
CA GLY A 184 -24.14 -5.78 5.44
C GLY A 184 -24.22 -4.27 5.71
N PHE A 185 -23.08 -3.59 5.66
CA PHE A 185 -23.01 -2.15 5.91
C PHE A 185 -23.58 -1.33 4.75
N PHE A 186 -23.32 -1.75 3.50
CA PHE A 186 -23.70 -0.99 2.31
C PHE A 186 -24.81 -1.63 1.48
N GLY A 187 -25.38 -2.73 1.93
CA GLY A 187 -26.43 -3.45 1.19
C GLY A 187 -27.63 -2.58 0.87
N GLY A 188 -28.09 -2.65 -0.39
CA GLY A 188 -29.30 -1.99 -0.84
C GLY A 188 -29.21 -0.47 -1.03
N MET A 189 -28.05 0.14 -0.98
CA MET A 189 -27.90 1.60 -1.05
C MET A 189 -27.28 2.04 -2.37
N LEU A 190 -28.08 2.61 -3.25
CA LEU A 190 -27.62 3.20 -4.50
C LEU A 190 -27.12 4.64 -4.27
N GLY A 191 -26.13 5.07 -5.05
CA GLY A 191 -25.62 6.43 -5.02
C GLY A 191 -24.74 6.79 -3.83
N ILE A 192 -24.25 5.78 -3.10
CA ILE A 192 -23.36 6.00 -1.98
C ILE A 192 -21.91 5.84 -2.41
N CYS A 193 -21.08 6.76 -1.91
CA CYS A 193 -19.62 6.65 -1.96
C CYS A 193 -19.14 6.32 -0.55
N PRO A 194 -18.92 5.04 -0.22
CA PRO A 194 -18.48 4.68 1.12
C PRO A 194 -17.08 5.19 1.39
N LEU A 195 -16.87 5.60 2.63
CA LEU A 195 -15.56 6.01 3.13
C LEU A 195 -15.06 4.92 4.10
N LEU A 196 -13.87 4.44 3.83
CA LEU A 196 -13.24 3.34 4.55
C LEU A 196 -11.85 3.78 5.02
N ASN A 197 -11.28 2.99 5.93
CA ASN A 197 -9.88 3.17 6.32
C ASN A 197 -9.20 1.83 6.56
N VAL A 198 -7.91 1.88 6.87
CA VAL A 198 -7.18 0.73 7.41
C VAL A 198 -7.15 0.91 8.92
N ASP A 199 -7.61 -0.12 9.65
CA ASP A 199 -7.71 -0.05 11.10
C ASP A 199 -6.38 -0.37 11.81
N TYR A 200 -6.42 -0.41 13.15
CA TYR A 200 -5.26 -0.67 14.00
C TYR A 200 -4.57 -2.00 13.69
N GLU A 201 -5.33 -3.01 13.25
CA GLU A 201 -4.80 -4.35 12.95
C GLU A 201 -4.49 -4.55 11.45
N GLY A 202 -4.61 -3.51 10.65
CA GLY A 202 -4.30 -3.58 9.22
C GLY A 202 -5.42 -4.15 8.36
N HIS A 203 -6.67 -4.12 8.85
CA HIS A 203 -7.84 -4.53 8.10
C HIS A 203 -8.50 -3.36 7.41
N LEU A 204 -9.12 -3.61 6.26
CA LEU A 204 -9.94 -2.62 5.56
C LEU A 204 -11.30 -2.55 6.25
N THR A 205 -11.69 -1.37 6.72
CA THR A 205 -12.88 -1.21 7.55
C THR A 205 -13.76 -0.08 7.01
N ALA A 206 -15.05 -0.38 6.79
CA ALA A 206 -16.05 0.61 6.39
C ALA A 206 -16.38 1.53 7.56
N ARG A 207 -16.38 2.84 7.32
CA ARG A 207 -16.59 3.83 8.38
C ARG A 207 -17.82 4.69 8.18
N GLU A 208 -18.03 5.25 6.99
CA GLU A 208 -19.12 6.20 6.73
C GLU A 208 -19.80 5.93 5.40
N LYS A 209 -21.09 6.22 5.37
CA LYS A 209 -21.92 6.17 4.16
C LYS A 209 -22.08 7.61 3.68
N VAL A 210 -21.32 7.99 2.66
CA VAL A 210 -21.38 9.35 2.13
C VAL A 210 -22.15 9.36 0.83
N ARG A 211 -23.05 10.34 0.67
CA ARG A 211 -23.96 10.35 -0.46
C ARG A 211 -23.34 11.10 -1.61
N THR A 212 -22.81 11.23 -2.34
CA THR A 212 -22.25 11.90 -3.52
C THR A 212 -20.73 11.91 -3.51
N LYS A 213 -20.20 11.87 -4.69
CA LYS A 213 -18.75 11.97 -4.87
C LYS A 213 -18.21 13.30 -4.35
N LYS A 214 -18.91 14.39 -4.60
CA LYS A 214 -18.50 15.73 -4.13
C LYS A 214 -18.33 15.76 -2.61
N LYS A 215 -19.29 15.17 -1.90
CA LYS A 215 -19.24 15.14 -0.43
C LYS A 215 -18.14 14.23 0.11
N VAL A 216 -17.91 13.07 -0.54
CA VAL A 216 -16.86 12.16 -0.06
C VAL A 216 -15.47 12.72 -0.30
N ILE A 217 -15.26 13.46 -1.37
CA ILE A 217 -14.00 14.18 -1.63
C ILE A 217 -13.74 15.18 -0.50
N GLN A 218 -14.74 15.94 -0.07
CA GLN A 218 -14.61 16.86 1.06
C GLN A 218 -14.38 16.10 2.36
N ARG A 219 -15.10 15.01 2.56
CA ARG A 219 -15.05 14.23 3.80
C ARG A 219 -13.70 13.55 4.01
N ILE A 220 -13.09 13.01 2.96
CA ILE A 220 -11.78 12.36 3.09
C ILE A 220 -10.70 13.37 3.49
N VAL A 221 -10.78 14.60 2.98
CA VAL A 221 -9.84 15.67 3.37
C VAL A 221 -10.10 16.13 4.81
N GLN A 222 -11.36 16.16 5.24
CA GLN A 222 -11.68 16.42 6.66
C GLN A 222 -11.08 15.37 7.57
N LYS A 223 -11.07 14.09 7.14
CA LYS A 223 -10.39 13.02 7.90
C LYS A 223 -8.91 13.30 8.05
N MET A 224 -8.27 13.84 7.02
CA MET A 224 -6.88 14.26 7.13
C MET A 224 -6.72 15.42 8.11
N GLU A 225 -7.59 16.41 8.07
CA GLU A 225 -7.55 17.53 9.05
C GLU A 225 -7.67 17.03 10.48
N GLU A 226 -8.55 16.06 10.72
CA GLU A 226 -8.81 15.49 12.05
C GLU A 226 -7.67 14.61 12.56
N ASN A 227 -6.95 13.94 11.67
CA ASN A 227 -6.01 12.87 12.03
C ASN A 227 -4.54 13.16 11.72
N ALA A 228 -4.22 14.13 10.86
CA ALA A 228 -2.84 14.44 10.51
C ALA A 228 -2.05 14.93 11.71
N GLU A 229 -0.77 14.60 11.75
CA GLU A 229 0.15 15.10 12.77
C GLU A 229 0.24 16.62 12.68
N GLY A 230 -0.12 17.29 13.76
CA GLY A 230 -0.19 18.76 13.80
C GLY A 230 -1.43 19.34 13.10
N GLY A 231 -2.40 18.53 12.71
CA GLY A 231 -3.61 19.01 12.04
C GLY A 231 -3.29 19.77 10.74
N LEU A 232 -3.80 20.97 10.58
CA LEU A 232 -3.56 21.80 9.39
C LEU A 232 -2.08 22.23 9.23
N ALA A 233 -1.27 22.09 10.27
CA ALA A 233 0.16 22.39 10.22
C ALA A 233 1.00 21.18 9.74
N TYR A 234 0.35 20.11 9.28
CA TYR A 234 1.03 18.90 8.81
C TYR A 234 2.14 19.24 7.82
N SER A 235 3.35 18.78 8.11
CA SER A 235 4.54 19.07 7.33
C SER A 235 5.19 17.83 6.72
N GLY A 236 4.50 16.69 6.75
CA GLY A 236 4.97 15.45 6.14
C GLY A 236 4.56 15.33 4.68
N LYS A 237 4.93 14.20 4.09
CA LYS A 237 4.52 13.84 2.74
C LYS A 237 3.07 13.33 2.72
N CYS A 238 2.41 13.50 1.60
CA CYS A 238 1.06 12.99 1.36
C CYS A 238 1.02 12.28 0.01
N TYR A 239 0.56 11.03 0.01
CA TYR A 239 0.38 10.24 -1.20
C TYR A 239 -1.09 9.97 -1.44
N ILE A 240 -1.44 9.82 -2.71
CA ILE A 240 -2.74 9.36 -3.16
C ILE A 240 -2.51 8.20 -4.12
N CYS A 241 -3.39 7.20 -4.10
CA CYS A 241 -3.48 6.25 -5.21
C CYS A 241 -4.91 6.24 -5.75
N GLN A 242 -5.06 5.85 -7.02
CA GLN A 242 -6.35 5.88 -7.70
C GLN A 242 -6.46 4.79 -8.76
N SER A 243 -7.69 4.38 -9.07
CA SER A 243 -8.00 3.40 -10.11
C SER A 243 -9.00 3.96 -11.11
N GLU A 244 -8.50 4.34 -12.30
CA GLU A 244 -9.30 4.86 -13.42
C GLU A 244 -10.19 6.05 -13.05
N CYS A 245 -9.76 6.89 -12.11
CA CYS A 245 -10.49 8.08 -11.66
C CYS A 245 -9.55 9.23 -11.32
N MET A 246 -8.64 9.54 -12.24
CA MET A 246 -7.62 10.57 -12.04
C MET A 246 -8.22 11.94 -11.70
N ASP A 247 -9.37 12.30 -12.28
CA ASP A 247 -10.01 13.59 -11.97
C ASP A 247 -10.44 13.67 -10.51
N ASP A 248 -10.96 12.58 -9.96
CA ASP A 248 -11.31 12.50 -8.54
C ASP A 248 -10.08 12.61 -7.65
N ALA A 249 -9.01 11.89 -8.02
CA ALA A 249 -7.74 11.94 -7.30
C ALA A 249 -7.15 13.36 -7.30
N LYS A 250 -7.17 14.02 -8.45
CA LYS A 250 -6.71 15.41 -8.57
C LYS A 250 -7.55 16.38 -7.74
N ALA A 251 -8.86 16.16 -7.68
CA ALA A 251 -9.75 16.99 -6.84
C ALA A 251 -9.37 16.86 -5.37
N VAL A 252 -9.10 15.63 -4.89
CA VAL A 252 -8.62 15.41 -3.52
C VAL A 252 -7.26 16.08 -3.31
N ALA A 253 -6.32 15.88 -4.23
CA ALA A 253 -4.98 16.46 -4.13
C ALA A 253 -5.00 17.99 -4.05
N MET A 254 -5.80 18.64 -4.90
CA MET A 254 -5.94 20.10 -4.91
C MET A 254 -6.51 20.61 -3.58
N LEU A 255 -7.49 19.93 -3.05
CA LEU A 255 -8.11 20.32 -1.78
C LEU A 255 -7.12 20.15 -0.62
N VAL A 256 -6.36 19.05 -0.60
CA VAL A 256 -5.30 18.83 0.38
C VAL A 256 -4.26 19.94 0.29
N GLU A 257 -3.75 20.23 -0.89
CA GLU A 257 -2.72 21.25 -1.08
C GLU A 257 -3.18 22.65 -0.69
N SER A 258 -4.48 22.94 -0.86
CA SER A 258 -5.04 24.22 -0.45
C SER A 258 -5.19 24.35 1.07
N ARG A 259 -5.39 23.25 1.79
CA ARG A 259 -5.65 23.26 3.23
C ARG A 259 -4.43 23.01 4.10
N PHE A 260 -3.38 22.39 3.56
CA PHE A 260 -2.18 22.03 4.31
C PHE A 260 -0.96 22.75 3.73
N PRO A 261 -0.73 24.01 4.13
CA PRO A 261 0.31 24.86 3.52
C PRO A 261 1.73 24.40 3.78
N ASN A 262 1.94 23.52 4.78
CA ASN A 262 3.28 23.10 5.17
C ASN A 262 3.67 21.72 4.64
N LEU A 263 2.89 21.14 3.73
CA LEU A 263 3.21 19.83 3.15
C LEU A 263 4.66 19.76 2.67
N ASN A 264 5.28 18.61 2.87
CA ASN A 264 6.59 18.32 2.31
C ASN A 264 6.44 17.91 0.83
N GLY A 265 6.48 18.91 -0.04
CA GLY A 265 6.27 18.73 -1.47
C GLY A 265 4.79 18.70 -1.84
N LYS A 266 4.52 18.43 -3.10
CA LYS A 266 3.17 18.27 -3.62
C LYS A 266 2.63 16.89 -3.27
N VAL A 267 1.31 16.74 -3.31
CA VAL A 267 0.67 15.42 -3.20
C VAL A 267 1.07 14.60 -4.42
N GLU A 268 1.63 13.42 -4.20
CA GLU A 268 2.00 12.50 -5.28
C GLU A 268 0.86 11.51 -5.50
N ILE A 269 0.53 11.29 -6.78
CA ILE A 269 -0.57 10.41 -7.18
C ILE A 269 -0.01 9.22 -7.94
N TYR A 270 -0.34 8.01 -7.49
CA TYR A 270 0.08 6.75 -8.08
C TYR A 270 -1.11 5.94 -8.57
N PRO A 271 -0.96 5.14 -9.61
CA PRO A 271 -2.02 4.19 -9.99
C PRO A 271 -2.06 3.03 -9.00
N ILE A 272 -3.26 2.57 -8.67
CA ILE A 272 -3.44 1.33 -7.91
C ILE A 272 -3.03 0.17 -8.81
N GLY A 273 -2.09 -0.66 -8.33
CA GLY A 273 -1.54 -1.77 -9.10
C GLY A 273 -2.49 -2.96 -9.21
N ALA A 274 -2.04 -3.98 -9.95
CA ALA A 274 -2.88 -5.11 -10.33
C ALA A 274 -3.42 -5.90 -9.14
N THR A 275 -2.60 -6.20 -8.15
CA THR A 275 -3.04 -7.00 -7.00
C THR A 275 -4.10 -6.28 -6.18
N ILE A 276 -3.80 -5.07 -5.76
CA ILE A 276 -4.75 -4.27 -4.97
C ILE A 276 -5.99 -3.95 -5.82
N GLY A 277 -5.78 -3.54 -7.08
CA GLY A 277 -6.85 -3.20 -8.00
C GLY A 277 -7.80 -4.34 -8.29
N SER A 278 -7.32 -5.58 -8.29
CA SER A 278 -8.15 -6.78 -8.45
C SER A 278 -9.20 -6.92 -7.35
N HIS A 279 -8.92 -6.40 -6.16
CA HIS A 279 -9.82 -6.44 -5.00
C HIS A 279 -10.62 -5.17 -4.81
N THR A 280 -10.18 -4.05 -5.35
CA THR A 280 -10.84 -2.75 -5.16
C THR A 280 -11.63 -2.31 -6.38
N GLY A 281 -11.20 -2.70 -7.57
CA GLY A 281 -11.83 -2.30 -8.82
C GLY A 281 -11.57 -0.84 -9.18
N PRO A 282 -12.14 -0.37 -10.31
CA PRO A 282 -12.04 1.03 -10.72
C PRO A 282 -12.86 1.95 -9.83
N GLY A 283 -12.51 3.24 -9.81
CA GLY A 283 -13.26 4.26 -9.08
C GLY A 283 -12.86 4.44 -7.62
N THR A 284 -11.69 3.95 -7.23
CA THR A 284 -11.17 4.07 -5.86
C THR A 284 -10.10 5.16 -5.78
N VAL A 285 -10.20 5.99 -4.74
CA VAL A 285 -9.19 6.98 -4.37
C VAL A 285 -8.80 6.75 -2.92
N ALA A 286 -7.51 6.65 -2.66
CA ALA A 286 -6.98 6.50 -1.30
C ALA A 286 -6.01 7.64 -0.98
N LEU A 287 -6.02 8.08 0.27
CA LEU A 287 -5.24 9.19 0.80
C LEU A 287 -4.41 8.72 1.97
N PHE A 288 -3.10 9.00 1.94
CA PHE A 288 -2.15 8.51 2.92
C PHE A 288 -1.33 9.67 3.51
N PHE A 289 -1.19 9.65 4.83
CA PHE A 289 -0.47 10.69 5.57
C PHE A 289 -0.09 10.18 6.95
N TRP A 290 0.88 10.80 7.57
CA TRP A 290 1.26 10.49 8.94
C TRP A 290 0.38 11.25 9.92
N GLY A 291 -0.01 10.60 11.02
CA GLY A 291 -0.89 11.25 11.99
C GLY A 291 -1.07 10.46 13.26
N LYS A 292 -2.29 10.50 13.77
CA LYS A 292 -2.68 9.80 14.98
C LYS A 292 -2.59 8.28 14.75
N GLU A 293 -2.38 7.55 15.83
CA GLU A 293 -2.44 6.10 15.79
C GLU A 293 -3.83 5.66 15.33
N ARG A 294 -3.86 4.66 14.45
CA ARG A 294 -5.14 4.14 13.92
C ARG A 294 -5.98 3.53 15.02
N VAL A 295 -7.30 3.57 14.83
CA VAL A 295 -8.29 2.98 15.75
C VAL A 295 -8.79 1.64 15.19
N ASP A 296 -9.54 0.93 16.01
CA ASP A 296 -10.19 -0.34 15.63
C ASP A 296 -11.30 -0.16 14.59
#